data_ea05dcfd17df1cc2adc54b4f5e75fb80
#
_entry.id   ea05dcfd17df1cc2adc54b4f5e75fb80
#
_cell.length_a   1.000
_cell.length_b   1.000
_cell.length_c   1.000
_cell.angle_alpha   90.00
_cell.angle_beta   90.00
_cell.angle_gamma   90.00
#
_symmetry.space_group_name_H-M   'P 1'
#
loop_
_entity.id
_entity.type
_entity.pdbx_description
1 polymer ?
#
loop_
_entity_poly.entity_id
_entity_poly.type
_entity_poly.pdbx_seq_one_letter_code
_entity_poly.pdbx_strand_id
1 'polypeptide(L)'
;TSEFAPGQYEINLSHTSDLLKAADDASLLRRVIHETTLSHGYEATFMAKPFLEQTGSGMHIHMSMYDENDKNLFSNGDKLGSELLKHTIAGMQSTLYDSFSIFIPNRNGFRRIKPDQFVPVNKSWGYNNRTVALRIPSGKDEARRIEHRVASADANAYLTLASILAGVHHGITNKLQPSHFIEYGSNAGIEAEADPEIPSSLENSLVLSLIHISEP
;
A
#
# COMPACT_ATOMS: atom_id res chain seq x y z
N THR A 1 -7.34 12.19 11.68
CA THR A 1 -7.09 11.62 13.02
C THR A 1 -5.64 11.82 13.41
N SER A 2 -5.34 11.87 14.73
CA SER A 2 -3.95 11.80 15.18
C SER A 2 -3.43 10.37 15.04
N GLU A 3 -2.17 10.25 14.68
CA GLU A 3 -1.47 8.99 14.50
C GLU A 3 -0.51 8.67 15.65
N PHE A 4 0.34 7.66 15.49
CA PHE A 4 1.13 7.08 16.56
C PHE A 4 2.26 8.00 17.06
N ALA A 5 2.88 8.76 16.16
CA ALA A 5 3.95 9.68 16.53
C ALA A 5 3.39 11.06 16.93
N PRO A 6 4.03 11.78 17.87
CA PRO A 6 3.67 13.15 18.19
C PRO A 6 3.70 14.05 16.96
N GLY A 7 2.61 14.79 16.73
CA GLY A 7 2.47 15.68 15.57
C GLY A 7 2.22 14.96 14.24
N GLN A 8 1.99 13.66 14.24
CA GLN A 8 1.62 12.89 13.05
C GLN A 8 0.08 12.83 12.92
N TYR A 9 -0.41 13.07 11.71
CA TYR A 9 -1.84 13.07 11.41
C TYR A 9 -2.12 12.22 10.17
N GLU A 10 -3.24 11.48 10.20
CA GLU A 10 -3.78 10.78 9.04
C GLU A 10 -4.96 11.55 8.47
N ILE A 11 -4.98 11.71 7.16
CA ILE A 11 -6.08 12.29 6.41
C ILE A 11 -6.58 11.25 5.43
N ASN A 12 -7.88 10.99 5.48
CA ASN A 12 -8.55 10.05 4.60
C ASN A 12 -9.30 10.81 3.52
N LEU A 13 -9.09 10.43 2.25
CA LEU A 13 -9.89 10.88 1.14
C LEU A 13 -11.13 10.01 0.98
N SER A 14 -12.21 10.60 0.52
CA SER A 14 -13.41 9.85 0.12
C SER A 14 -13.09 8.97 -1.10
N HIS A 15 -13.69 7.78 -1.14
CA HIS A 15 -13.53 6.91 -2.30
C HIS A 15 -14.20 7.50 -3.55
N THR A 16 -13.66 7.18 -4.70
CA THR A 16 -14.18 7.54 -6.01
C THR A 16 -13.97 6.37 -6.98
N SER A 17 -14.84 6.23 -7.97
CA SER A 17 -14.65 5.28 -9.08
C SER A 17 -13.70 5.80 -10.17
N ASP A 18 -13.36 7.09 -10.15
CA ASP A 18 -12.41 7.71 -11.07
C ASP A 18 -11.00 7.66 -10.47
N LEU A 19 -10.16 6.80 -11.06
CA LEU A 19 -8.78 6.58 -10.60
C LEU A 19 -7.88 7.81 -10.80
N LEU A 20 -8.06 8.55 -11.90
CA LEU A 20 -7.30 9.77 -12.15
C LEU A 20 -7.68 10.84 -11.13
N LYS A 21 -8.98 10.99 -10.87
CA LYS A 21 -9.45 11.90 -9.82
C LYS A 21 -8.89 11.52 -8.45
N ALA A 22 -8.78 10.24 -8.10
CA ALA A 22 -8.18 9.82 -6.84
C ALA A 22 -6.70 10.25 -6.73
N ALA A 23 -5.94 10.14 -7.82
CA ALA A 23 -4.55 10.61 -7.87
C ALA A 23 -4.44 12.14 -7.82
N ASP A 24 -5.33 12.85 -8.53
CA ASP A 24 -5.43 14.31 -8.50
C ASP A 24 -5.72 14.81 -7.07
N ASP A 25 -6.74 14.24 -6.42
CA ASP A 25 -7.15 14.61 -5.06
C ASP A 25 -6.02 14.37 -4.06
N ALA A 26 -5.29 13.25 -4.16
CA ALA A 26 -4.15 12.97 -3.29
C ALA A 26 -2.99 13.96 -3.51
N SER A 27 -2.70 14.30 -4.76
CA SER A 27 -1.65 15.26 -5.12
C SER A 27 -1.99 16.68 -4.69
N LEU A 28 -3.23 17.09 -4.93
CA LEU A 28 -3.74 18.40 -4.53
C LEU A 28 -3.81 18.55 -3.01
N LEU A 29 -4.25 17.50 -2.30
CA LEU A 29 -4.32 17.49 -0.84
C LEU A 29 -2.96 17.79 -0.20
N ARG A 30 -1.88 17.15 -0.68
CA ARG A 30 -0.53 17.41 -0.19
C ARG A 30 -0.16 18.89 -0.34
N ARG A 31 -0.44 19.47 -1.49
CA ARG A 31 -0.16 20.87 -1.77
C ARG A 31 -0.96 21.80 -0.86
N VAL A 32 -2.28 21.55 -0.73
CA VAL A 32 -3.17 22.35 0.12
C VAL A 32 -2.73 22.30 1.59
N ILE A 33 -2.37 21.12 2.09
CA ILE A 33 -1.87 20.97 3.46
C ILE A 33 -0.60 21.78 3.67
N HIS A 34 0.37 21.64 2.77
CA HIS A 34 1.65 22.36 2.85
C HIS A 34 1.43 23.89 2.87
N GLU A 35 0.68 24.43 1.91
CA GLU A 35 0.40 25.86 1.84
C GLU A 35 -0.40 26.38 3.07
N THR A 36 -1.39 25.60 3.52
CA THR A 36 -2.20 25.98 4.66
C THR A 36 -1.38 26.00 5.95
N THR A 37 -0.54 25.00 6.18
CA THR A 37 0.30 24.97 7.38
C THR A 37 1.30 26.11 7.41
N LEU A 38 1.93 26.43 6.29
CA LEU A 38 2.83 27.58 6.16
C LEU A 38 2.12 28.90 6.48
N SER A 39 0.90 29.11 5.99
CA SER A 39 0.13 30.32 6.28
C SER A 39 -0.23 30.51 7.76
N HIS A 40 -0.17 29.43 8.56
CA HIS A 40 -0.41 29.42 9.99
C HIS A 40 0.88 29.36 10.84
N GLY A 41 2.05 29.50 10.22
CA GLY A 41 3.34 29.46 10.91
C GLY A 41 3.80 28.06 11.30
N TYR A 42 3.25 27.02 10.67
CA TYR A 42 3.66 25.63 10.82
C TYR A 42 4.27 25.08 9.52
N GLU A 43 4.98 23.98 9.63
CA GLU A 43 5.52 23.25 8.49
C GLU A 43 4.98 21.81 8.49
N ALA A 44 4.44 21.36 7.37
CA ALA A 44 4.02 19.98 7.17
C ALA A 44 5.02 19.23 6.28
N THR A 45 5.26 17.98 6.58
CA THR A 45 6.10 17.11 5.75
C THR A 45 5.39 15.81 5.43
N PHE A 46 5.56 15.34 4.18
CA PHE A 46 5.14 14.01 3.73
C PHE A 46 6.36 13.07 3.58
N MET A 47 7.49 13.42 4.18
CA MET A 47 8.67 12.55 4.21
C MET A 47 8.32 11.20 4.83
N ALA A 48 8.78 10.11 4.22
CA ALA A 48 8.46 8.75 4.66
C ALA A 48 8.96 8.43 6.08
N LYS A 49 10.12 8.96 6.48
CA LYS A 49 10.70 8.78 7.81
C LYS A 49 11.37 10.08 8.27
N PRO A 50 10.59 11.08 8.73
CA PRO A 50 11.15 12.37 9.15
C PRO A 50 12.02 12.26 10.41
N PHE A 51 11.66 11.40 11.35
CA PHE A 51 12.40 11.15 12.58
C PHE A 51 12.73 9.67 12.72
N LEU A 52 13.99 9.35 12.97
CA LEU A 52 14.46 7.96 13.01
C LEU A 52 13.79 7.13 14.10
N GLU A 53 13.55 7.72 15.26
CA GLU A 53 13.00 7.06 16.44
C GLU A 53 11.46 7.10 16.52
N GLN A 54 10.80 7.73 15.53
CA GLN A 54 9.35 7.82 15.47
C GLN A 54 8.79 6.94 14.35
N THR A 55 7.48 6.70 14.33
CA THR A 55 6.83 5.98 13.23
C THR A 55 6.98 6.75 11.91
N GLY A 56 7.08 6.02 10.82
CA GLY A 56 7.11 6.60 9.48
C GLY A 56 5.73 6.92 8.93
N SER A 57 5.69 7.64 7.82
CA SER A 57 4.46 8.03 7.12
C SER A 57 4.28 7.24 5.84
N GLY A 58 3.12 6.58 5.70
CA GLY A 58 2.72 5.80 4.54
C GLY A 58 1.57 6.44 3.77
N MET A 59 1.39 6.01 2.54
CA MET A 59 0.22 6.29 1.72
C MET A 59 -0.52 4.96 1.48
N HIS A 60 -1.49 4.65 2.34
CA HIS A 60 -2.29 3.44 2.21
C HIS A 60 -3.36 3.64 1.14
N ILE A 61 -3.48 2.68 0.23
CA ILE A 61 -4.45 2.74 -0.87
C ILE A 61 -5.47 1.64 -0.69
N HIS A 62 -6.73 2.04 -0.55
CA HIS A 62 -7.86 1.12 -0.48
C HIS A 62 -8.46 0.95 -1.86
N MET A 63 -8.70 -0.29 -2.26
CA MET A 63 -9.25 -0.63 -3.56
C MET A 63 -10.36 -1.67 -3.40
N SER A 64 -11.47 -1.44 -4.09
CA SER A 64 -12.56 -2.40 -4.31
C SER A 64 -12.91 -2.43 -5.79
N MET A 65 -13.59 -3.47 -6.22
CA MET A 65 -14.01 -3.65 -7.61
C MET A 65 -15.51 -3.91 -7.64
N TYR A 66 -16.19 -3.19 -8.51
CA TYR A 66 -17.65 -3.28 -8.67
C TYR A 66 -18.02 -3.64 -10.12
N ASP A 67 -19.12 -4.33 -10.29
CA ASP A 67 -19.72 -4.53 -11.61
C ASP A 67 -20.63 -3.36 -12.01
N GLU A 68 -21.24 -3.45 -13.17
CA GLU A 68 -22.16 -2.43 -13.71
C GLU A 68 -23.47 -2.26 -12.90
N ASN A 69 -23.76 -3.17 -11.98
CA ASN A 69 -24.91 -3.14 -11.08
C ASN A 69 -24.53 -2.70 -9.65
N ASP A 70 -23.38 -2.07 -9.48
CA ASP A 70 -22.85 -1.65 -8.18
C ASP A 70 -22.65 -2.80 -7.17
N LYS A 71 -22.49 -4.04 -7.65
CA LYS A 71 -22.16 -5.19 -6.80
C LYS A 71 -20.65 -5.29 -6.60
N ASN A 72 -20.22 -5.35 -5.36
CA ASN A 72 -18.82 -5.55 -5.01
C ASN A 72 -18.35 -6.96 -5.41
N LEU A 73 -17.44 -7.05 -6.36
CA LEU A 73 -16.89 -8.31 -6.89
C LEU A 73 -15.93 -9.02 -5.94
N PHE A 74 -15.45 -8.31 -4.91
CA PHE A 74 -14.61 -8.91 -3.86
C PHE A 74 -15.43 -9.61 -2.78
N SER A 75 -16.75 -9.36 -2.73
CA SER A 75 -17.69 -9.96 -1.78
C SER A 75 -18.12 -11.36 -2.19
N ASN A 76 -18.23 -12.27 -1.24
CA ASN A 76 -18.80 -13.62 -1.43
C ASN A 76 -19.35 -14.23 -0.14
N GLY A 77 -19.52 -13.46 0.93
CA GLY A 77 -19.93 -13.93 2.25
C GLY A 77 -18.78 -14.44 3.12
N ASP A 78 -17.58 -14.65 2.58
CA ASP A 78 -16.40 -15.06 3.33
C ASP A 78 -15.56 -13.83 3.75
N LYS A 79 -14.96 -13.89 4.94
CA LYS A 79 -14.07 -12.83 5.43
C LYS A 79 -12.84 -12.62 4.56
N LEU A 80 -12.37 -13.64 3.85
CA LEU A 80 -11.23 -13.58 2.93
C LEU A 80 -11.63 -13.17 1.51
N GLY A 81 -12.94 -12.99 1.25
CA GLY A 81 -13.47 -12.51 -0.02
C GLY A 81 -13.48 -13.54 -1.15
N SER A 82 -13.81 -13.07 -2.34
CA SER A 82 -13.99 -13.90 -3.54
C SER A 82 -12.66 -14.39 -4.13
N GLU A 83 -12.73 -15.33 -5.08
CA GLU A 83 -11.56 -15.73 -5.87
C GLU A 83 -10.97 -14.56 -6.67
N LEU A 84 -11.80 -13.63 -7.16
CA LEU A 84 -11.31 -12.43 -7.84
C LEU A 84 -10.44 -11.57 -6.90
N LEU A 85 -10.83 -11.42 -5.64
CA LEU A 85 -10.03 -10.73 -4.64
C LEU A 85 -8.68 -11.45 -4.43
N LYS A 86 -8.69 -12.78 -4.36
CA LYS A 86 -7.47 -13.58 -4.20
C LYS A 86 -6.54 -13.43 -5.41
N HIS A 87 -7.06 -13.51 -6.64
CA HIS A 87 -6.28 -13.26 -7.84
C HIS A 87 -5.68 -11.86 -7.85
N THR A 88 -6.45 -10.86 -7.42
CA THR A 88 -6.01 -9.48 -7.28
C THR A 88 -4.84 -9.34 -6.29
N ILE A 89 -4.96 -9.97 -5.11
CA ILE A 89 -3.89 -10.00 -4.11
C ILE A 89 -2.63 -10.68 -4.69
N ALA A 90 -2.80 -11.85 -5.31
CA ALA A 90 -1.69 -12.62 -5.86
C ALA A 90 -0.90 -11.83 -6.92
N GLY A 91 -1.61 -11.11 -7.79
CA GLY A 91 -0.98 -10.26 -8.79
C GLY A 91 -0.19 -9.10 -8.18
N MET A 92 -0.77 -8.43 -7.18
CA MET A 92 -0.03 -7.39 -6.45
C MET A 92 1.18 -7.95 -5.69
N GLN A 93 1.10 -9.18 -5.13
CA GLN A 93 2.24 -9.83 -4.49
C GLN A 93 3.36 -10.11 -5.49
N SER A 94 3.02 -10.61 -6.70
CA SER A 94 4.00 -10.99 -7.72
C SER A 94 4.79 -9.81 -8.27
N THR A 95 4.19 -8.61 -8.31
CA THR A 95 4.83 -7.39 -8.85
C THR A 95 5.35 -6.45 -7.77
N LEU A 96 5.22 -6.83 -6.48
CA LEU A 96 5.48 -5.91 -5.37
C LEU A 96 6.90 -5.38 -5.35
N TYR A 97 7.90 -6.26 -5.44
CA TYR A 97 9.30 -5.87 -5.33
C TYR A 97 9.82 -5.17 -6.59
N ASP A 98 9.30 -5.53 -7.76
CA ASP A 98 9.60 -4.85 -9.03
C ASP A 98 9.11 -3.40 -9.05
N SER A 99 8.02 -3.14 -8.33
CA SER A 99 7.43 -1.82 -8.18
C SER A 99 7.94 -1.04 -6.96
N PHE A 100 8.90 -1.58 -6.21
CA PHE A 100 9.31 -1.01 -4.93
C PHE A 100 9.92 0.39 -5.06
N SER A 101 10.66 0.66 -6.16
CA SER A 101 11.19 1.99 -6.46
C SER A 101 10.11 3.04 -6.76
N ILE A 102 8.92 2.61 -7.17
CA ILE A 102 7.74 3.47 -7.36
C ILE A 102 7.04 3.73 -6.02
N PHE A 103 6.88 2.68 -5.20
CA PHE A 103 6.24 2.78 -3.89
C PHE A 103 7.12 3.51 -2.88
N ILE A 104 8.45 3.40 -2.99
CA ILE A 104 9.44 4.00 -2.09
C ILE A 104 10.50 4.72 -2.93
N PRO A 105 10.17 5.92 -3.49
CA PRO A 105 11.01 6.57 -4.49
C PRO A 105 12.25 7.25 -3.91
N ASN A 106 12.37 7.34 -2.58
CA ASN A 106 13.45 8.07 -1.93
C ASN A 106 14.21 7.18 -0.94
N ARG A 107 15.53 7.39 -0.83
CA ARG A 107 16.39 6.68 0.15
C ARG A 107 15.86 6.75 1.59
N ASN A 108 15.23 7.86 1.96
CA ASN A 108 14.63 8.03 3.27
C ASN A 108 13.53 7.00 3.55
N GLY A 109 12.75 6.63 2.53
CA GLY A 109 11.64 5.68 2.66
C GLY A 109 12.09 4.28 3.11
N PHE A 110 13.29 3.84 2.73
CA PHE A 110 13.84 2.55 3.15
C PHE A 110 14.14 2.48 4.66
N ARG A 111 14.31 3.62 5.32
CA ARG A 111 14.44 3.69 6.78
C ARG A 111 13.14 3.34 7.52
N ARG A 112 12.01 3.39 6.80
CA ARG A 112 10.68 3.01 7.30
C ARG A 112 10.50 1.49 7.30
N ILE A 113 11.14 0.75 6.36
CA ILE A 113 11.00 -0.69 6.19
C ILE A 113 11.84 -1.41 7.24
N LYS A 114 11.24 -1.59 8.39
CA LYS A 114 11.84 -2.30 9.55
C LYS A 114 10.77 -3.12 10.25
N PRO A 115 11.12 -4.29 10.80
CA PRO A 115 10.24 -5.02 11.70
C PRO A 115 9.73 -4.11 12.83
N ASP A 116 8.61 -4.46 13.43
CA ASP A 116 8.00 -3.82 14.62
C ASP A 116 7.54 -2.35 14.45
N GLN A 117 7.39 -1.87 13.20
CA GLN A 117 6.94 -0.50 12.92
C GLN A 117 5.60 -0.41 12.17
N PHE A 118 4.77 -1.45 12.24
CA PHE A 118 3.50 -1.54 11.49
C PHE A 118 3.66 -1.29 9.98
N VAL A 119 4.84 -1.57 9.47
CA VAL A 119 5.19 -1.46 8.05
C VAL A 119 5.47 -2.87 7.54
N PRO A 120 4.96 -3.25 6.38
CA PRO A 120 5.24 -4.57 5.83
C PRO A 120 6.73 -4.72 5.48
N VAL A 121 7.31 -5.82 5.93
CA VAL A 121 8.69 -6.23 5.64
C VAL A 121 8.77 -7.45 4.71
N ASN A 122 7.63 -7.83 4.15
CA ASN A 122 7.47 -8.94 3.22
C ASN A 122 6.22 -8.74 2.36
N LYS A 123 5.98 -9.62 1.39
CA LYS A 123 4.81 -9.60 0.49
C LYS A 123 3.58 -10.35 1.04
N SER A 124 3.39 -10.35 2.35
CA SER A 124 2.27 -11.03 3.01
C SER A 124 0.92 -10.34 2.81
N TRP A 125 -0.13 -11.10 3.04
CA TRP A 125 -1.50 -10.60 3.08
C TRP A 125 -2.27 -11.21 4.25
N GLY A 126 -3.38 -10.60 4.65
CA GLY A 126 -4.19 -11.14 5.73
C GLY A 126 -5.45 -10.33 6.03
N TYR A 127 -6.37 -10.97 6.76
CA TYR A 127 -7.58 -10.33 7.23
C TYR A 127 -7.31 -9.53 8.50
N ASN A 128 -7.70 -8.27 8.49
CA ASN A 128 -7.61 -7.31 9.61
C ASN A 128 -6.23 -7.22 10.30
N ASN A 129 -5.16 -7.57 9.60
CA ASN A 129 -3.78 -7.54 10.09
C ASN A 129 -3.06 -6.29 9.56
N ARG A 130 -2.54 -5.43 10.45
CA ARG A 130 -1.87 -4.17 10.08
C ARG A 130 -0.37 -4.32 9.79
N THR A 131 0.18 -5.51 9.88
CA THR A 131 1.61 -5.79 9.64
C THR A 131 1.88 -6.32 8.22
N VAL A 132 0.84 -6.70 7.49
CA VAL A 132 0.95 -7.26 6.14
C VAL A 132 1.02 -6.19 5.06
N ALA A 133 1.56 -6.54 3.89
CA ALA A 133 1.61 -5.65 2.73
C ALA A 133 0.22 -5.38 2.13
N LEU A 134 -0.62 -6.41 2.09
CA LEU A 134 -1.97 -6.36 1.51
C LEU A 134 -2.99 -6.81 2.56
N ARG A 135 -3.71 -5.85 3.12
CA ARG A 135 -4.68 -6.12 4.17
C ARG A 135 -6.09 -6.16 3.61
N ILE A 136 -6.89 -7.11 4.07
CA ILE A 136 -8.35 -7.06 3.94
C ILE A 136 -8.90 -6.44 5.23
N PRO A 137 -9.34 -5.18 5.25
CA PRO A 137 -9.90 -4.57 6.45
C PRO A 137 -11.16 -5.29 6.91
N SER A 138 -11.38 -5.35 8.23
CA SER A 138 -12.65 -5.79 8.79
C SER A 138 -13.80 -4.87 8.36
N GLY A 139 -14.99 -5.40 8.24
CA GLY A 139 -16.18 -4.66 7.84
C GLY A 139 -17.24 -5.55 7.25
N LYS A 140 -18.32 -4.93 6.77
CA LYS A 140 -19.39 -5.62 6.07
C LYS A 140 -18.89 -6.22 4.75
N ASP A 141 -19.50 -7.30 4.32
CA ASP A 141 -19.11 -7.98 3.08
C ASP A 141 -19.24 -7.06 1.86
N GLU A 142 -20.30 -6.26 1.79
CA GLU A 142 -20.53 -5.30 0.69
C GLU A 142 -19.45 -4.22 0.58
N ALA A 143 -18.69 -3.98 1.67
CA ALA A 143 -17.59 -3.02 1.73
C ALA A 143 -16.21 -3.71 1.63
N ARG A 144 -16.16 -4.93 1.09
CA ARG A 144 -14.93 -5.71 0.93
C ARG A 144 -13.93 -4.97 0.05
N ARG A 145 -12.70 -4.86 0.53
CA ARG A 145 -11.62 -4.12 -0.15
C ARG A 145 -10.26 -4.64 0.24
N ILE A 146 -9.27 -4.29 -0.53
CA ILE A 146 -7.85 -4.52 -0.24
C ILE A 146 -7.23 -3.17 0.12
N GLU A 147 -6.42 -3.14 1.15
CA GLU A 147 -5.58 -2.02 1.53
C GLU A 147 -4.13 -2.35 1.18
N HIS A 148 -3.55 -1.66 0.21
CA HIS A 148 -2.13 -1.70 -0.12
C HIS A 148 -1.37 -0.78 0.83
N ARG A 149 -0.36 -1.32 1.56
CA ARG A 149 0.25 -0.64 2.72
C ARG A 149 1.73 -0.28 2.52
N VAL A 150 2.31 -0.59 1.37
CA VAL A 150 3.75 -0.45 1.14
C VAL A 150 4.16 0.97 0.81
N ALA A 151 3.37 1.67 -0.01
CA ALA A 151 3.74 2.99 -0.51
C ALA A 151 4.03 3.99 0.62
N SER A 152 5.10 4.75 0.47
CA SER A 152 5.46 5.83 1.38
C SER A 152 4.66 7.10 1.08
N ALA A 153 4.52 7.98 2.08
CA ALA A 153 3.71 9.19 1.96
C ALA A 153 4.22 10.17 0.89
N ASP A 154 5.48 10.08 0.49
CA ASP A 154 6.12 10.88 -0.56
C ASP A 154 6.08 10.24 -1.96
N ALA A 155 5.51 9.03 -2.10
CA ALA A 155 5.36 8.38 -3.40
C ALA A 155 4.43 9.16 -4.35
N ASN A 156 4.66 9.04 -5.65
CA ASN A 156 3.80 9.64 -6.66
C ASN A 156 2.50 8.86 -6.79
N ALA A 157 1.36 9.51 -6.54
CA ALA A 157 0.05 8.85 -6.51
C ALA A 157 -0.32 8.19 -7.85
N TYR A 158 -0.02 8.84 -8.98
CA TYR A 158 -0.33 8.29 -10.32
C TYR A 158 0.48 7.03 -10.61
N LEU A 159 1.80 7.07 -10.39
CA LEU A 159 2.67 5.92 -10.62
C LEU A 159 2.34 4.77 -9.66
N THR A 160 2.02 5.08 -8.41
CA THR A 160 1.60 4.09 -7.42
C THR A 160 0.33 3.37 -7.85
N LEU A 161 -0.71 4.12 -8.27
CA LEU A 161 -1.95 3.52 -8.78
C LEU A 161 -1.71 2.71 -10.05
N ALA A 162 -0.91 3.20 -10.99
CA ALA A 162 -0.58 2.47 -12.22
C ALA A 162 0.10 1.13 -11.92
N SER A 163 1.08 1.11 -11.00
CA SER A 163 1.76 -0.11 -10.59
C SER A 163 0.83 -1.11 -9.90
N ILE A 164 -0.04 -0.63 -9.02
CA ILE A 164 -1.06 -1.47 -8.37
C ILE A 164 -1.97 -2.09 -9.43
N LEU A 165 -2.48 -1.30 -10.38
CA LEU A 165 -3.37 -1.77 -11.44
C LEU A 165 -2.69 -2.76 -12.38
N ALA A 166 -1.41 -2.58 -12.69
CA ALA A 166 -0.64 -3.54 -13.47
C ALA A 166 -0.57 -4.89 -12.76
N GLY A 167 -0.27 -4.91 -11.46
CA GLY A 167 -0.30 -6.12 -10.64
C GLY A 167 -1.69 -6.76 -10.60
N VAL A 168 -2.75 -5.98 -10.39
CA VAL A 168 -4.14 -6.44 -10.41
C VAL A 168 -4.48 -7.12 -11.73
N HIS A 169 -4.21 -6.46 -12.84
CA HIS A 169 -4.45 -6.99 -14.18
C HIS A 169 -3.70 -8.30 -14.41
N HIS A 170 -2.41 -8.35 -14.05
CA HIS A 170 -1.61 -9.55 -14.16
C HIS A 170 -2.19 -10.72 -13.36
N GLY A 171 -2.59 -10.48 -12.11
CA GLY A 171 -3.14 -11.52 -11.24
C GLY A 171 -4.48 -12.08 -11.73
N ILE A 172 -5.38 -11.21 -12.18
CA ILE A 172 -6.70 -11.59 -12.69
C ILE A 172 -6.55 -12.36 -14.01
N THR A 173 -5.77 -11.83 -14.94
CA THR A 173 -5.59 -12.44 -16.28
C THR A 173 -5.00 -13.85 -16.18
N ASN A 174 -4.03 -14.04 -15.29
CA ASN A 174 -3.34 -15.31 -15.11
C ASN A 174 -3.94 -16.19 -14.00
N LYS A 175 -5.01 -15.75 -13.34
CA LYS A 175 -5.69 -16.45 -12.24
C LYS A 175 -4.72 -16.91 -11.15
N LEU A 176 -3.79 -16.01 -10.78
CA LEU A 176 -2.77 -16.30 -9.80
C LEU A 176 -3.39 -16.57 -8.42
N GLN A 177 -2.72 -17.39 -7.61
CA GLN A 177 -3.12 -17.66 -6.23
C GLN A 177 -2.17 -16.99 -5.24
N PRO A 178 -2.71 -16.36 -4.19
CA PRO A 178 -1.88 -15.66 -3.22
C PRO A 178 -1.11 -16.61 -2.32
N SER A 179 0.06 -16.17 -1.89
CA SER A 179 0.93 -16.84 -0.93
C SER A 179 1.12 -15.97 0.32
N HIS A 180 1.86 -16.47 1.32
CA HIS A 180 2.27 -15.71 2.50
C HIS A 180 1.10 -15.09 3.29
N PHE A 181 0.00 -15.84 3.47
CA PHE A 181 -1.09 -15.43 4.34
C PHE A 181 -0.64 -15.40 5.80
N ILE A 182 -0.93 -14.30 6.51
CA ILE A 182 -0.64 -14.14 7.94
C ILE A 182 -1.94 -13.91 8.69
N GLU A 183 -2.29 -14.84 9.58
CA GLU A 183 -3.49 -14.73 10.39
C GLU A 183 -3.34 -13.65 11.48
N TYR A 184 -4.42 -12.90 11.73
CA TYR A 184 -4.45 -11.90 12.81
C TYR A 184 -4.29 -12.59 14.17
N GLY A 185 -3.41 -12.06 15.03
CA GLY A 185 -3.13 -12.60 16.36
C GLY A 185 -2.09 -13.72 16.39
N SER A 186 -1.60 -14.20 15.25
CA SER A 186 -0.34 -14.95 15.24
C SER A 186 0.81 -14.01 15.62
N ASN A 187 1.77 -14.46 16.42
CA ASN A 187 2.97 -13.69 16.77
C ASN A 187 3.77 -13.22 15.55
N ALA A 188 3.54 -13.84 14.39
CA ALA A 188 4.03 -13.41 13.08
C ALA A 188 3.70 -11.94 12.69
N GLY A 189 2.81 -11.28 13.42
CA GLY A 189 2.48 -9.86 13.18
C GLY A 189 3.46 -8.87 13.77
N ILE A 190 4.15 -9.23 14.84
CA ILE A 190 5.14 -8.38 15.53
C ILE A 190 6.57 -8.86 15.19
N GLU A 191 6.72 -10.15 14.94
CA GLU A 191 8.01 -10.82 14.67
C GLU A 191 8.10 -11.29 13.21
N ALA A 192 7.39 -10.63 12.28
CA ALA A 192 7.50 -11.00 10.87
C ALA A 192 8.96 -10.81 10.42
N GLU A 193 9.62 -11.91 10.14
CA GLU A 193 10.95 -11.86 9.53
C GLU A 193 10.88 -11.09 8.21
N ALA A 194 11.83 -10.20 8.02
CA ALA A 194 11.96 -9.50 6.74
C ALA A 194 12.25 -10.54 5.65
N ASP A 195 11.50 -10.47 4.56
CA ASP A 195 11.79 -11.29 3.39
C ASP A 195 13.19 -10.92 2.87
N PRO A 196 14.12 -11.88 2.73
CA PRO A 196 15.46 -11.59 2.22
C PRO A 196 15.48 -10.99 0.81
N GLU A 197 14.41 -11.19 0.04
CA GLU A 197 14.25 -10.61 -1.30
C GLU A 197 13.73 -9.17 -1.28
N ILE A 198 13.28 -8.65 -0.11
CA ILE A 198 12.79 -7.27 -0.05
C ILE A 198 13.93 -6.28 -0.35
N PRO A 199 13.73 -5.32 -1.26
CA PRO A 199 14.76 -4.32 -1.52
C PRO A 199 15.12 -3.53 -0.26
N SER A 200 16.39 -3.55 0.11
CA SER A 200 16.91 -2.86 1.32
C SER A 200 17.35 -1.42 1.05
N SER A 201 17.42 -1.02 -0.23
CA SER A 201 17.82 0.32 -0.67
C SER A 201 17.15 0.71 -1.99
N LEU A 202 17.19 2.00 -2.32
CA LEU A 202 16.71 2.50 -3.61
C LEU A 202 17.48 1.87 -4.76
N GLU A 203 18.79 1.73 -4.63
CA GLU A 203 19.66 1.14 -5.64
C GLU A 203 19.25 -0.31 -5.93
N ASN A 204 19.02 -1.11 -4.90
CA ASN A 204 18.57 -2.50 -5.05
C ASN A 204 17.18 -2.58 -5.72
N SER A 205 16.27 -1.67 -5.35
CA SER A 205 14.93 -1.66 -5.95
C SER A 205 14.94 -1.25 -7.43
N LEU A 206 15.86 -0.36 -7.82
CA LEU A 206 16.03 0.04 -9.22
C LEU A 206 16.57 -1.11 -10.07
N VAL A 207 17.50 -1.91 -9.53
CA VAL A 207 18.01 -3.11 -10.23
C VAL A 207 16.88 -4.10 -10.53
N LEU A 208 16.03 -4.39 -9.58
CA LEU A 208 14.86 -5.28 -9.78
C LEU A 208 13.91 -4.71 -10.84
N SER A 209 13.61 -3.42 -10.78
CA SER A 209 12.73 -2.74 -11.75
C SER A 209 13.30 -2.77 -13.18
N LEU A 210 14.62 -2.64 -13.35
CA LEU A 210 15.28 -2.63 -14.65
C LEU A 210 15.34 -4.02 -15.31
N ILE A 211 15.39 -5.11 -14.56
CA ILE A 211 15.42 -6.48 -15.10
C ILE A 211 14.16 -6.75 -15.94
N HIS A 212 13.01 -6.25 -15.52
CA HIS A 212 11.75 -6.45 -16.24
C HIS A 212 11.54 -5.50 -17.44
N ILE A 213 12.32 -4.42 -17.55
CA ILE A 213 12.29 -3.51 -18.70
C ILE A 213 13.19 -4.02 -19.85
N SER A 214 14.18 -4.82 -19.53
CA SER A 214 15.17 -5.30 -20.49
C SER A 214 14.83 -6.64 -21.15
N GLU A 215 13.78 -7.32 -20.73
CA GLU A 215 13.29 -8.53 -21.37
C GLU A 215 12.02 -8.24 -22.18
N PRO A 216 12.04 -8.47 -23.51
CA PRO A 216 10.88 -8.30 -24.39
C PRO A 216 9.80 -9.36 -24.15
#